data_e676cef66122fced08d5dcd1f0d0bf32
#
_entry.id   e676cef66122fced08d5dcd1f0d0bf32
#
_cell.length_a   1.000
_cell.length_b   1.000
_cell.length_c   1.000
_cell.angle_alpha   90.00
_cell.angle_beta   90.00
_cell.angle_gamma   90.00
#
_symmetry.space_group_name_H-M   'P 1'
#
loop_
_entity.id
_entity.type
_entity.pdbx_description
1 polymer ?
#
loop_
_entity_poly.entity_id
_entity_poly.type
_entity_poly.pdbx_seq_one_letter_code
_entity_poly.pdbx_strand_id
1 'polypeptide(L)'
;MRKLLKIIGWSLLMIIVLFIAFGALFAYKVRHGFPVSYETEIPRINFPSNQTAVLLFSKSSGFRHSESIEAGKQTIAELAKKNNWFLYSTEEGGVFNNDQLAKFNTVIFNNSTGRLLNDTQKKALEDYVMLGGKWIGIHGAGDNSHDWSWYDKNLVGADFSHHPIKAHLQEASIALNAVPDSSLEKGLPQTWSQTDEWYVFFNNPRATGARIIYSIDGEKINPDGNILWMKEKNFGMGKDHPVAWYRSVGKGFSFYTSIGHDATAWKQPAFTQLLENEINMHARP
;
A
#
# COMPACT_ATOMS: atom_id res chain seq x y z
N MET A 1 54.04 -3.20 23.97
CA MET A 1 52.71 -3.27 24.64
C MET A 1 51.84 -2.04 24.40
N ARG A 2 52.23 -0.79 24.79
CA ARG A 2 51.40 0.42 24.59
C ARG A 2 51.03 0.73 23.13
N LYS A 3 51.94 0.51 22.15
CA LYS A 3 51.62 0.70 20.70
C LYS A 3 50.58 -0.30 20.21
N LEU A 4 50.66 -1.57 20.60
CA LEU A 4 49.71 -2.62 20.22
C LEU A 4 48.32 -2.33 20.79
N LEU A 5 48.21 -1.92 22.05
CA LEU A 5 46.93 -1.53 22.67
C LEU A 5 46.27 -0.33 21.97
N LYS A 6 47.08 0.65 21.53
CA LYS A 6 46.54 1.78 20.73
C LYS A 6 46.00 1.32 19.37
N ILE A 7 46.72 0.43 18.66
CA ILE A 7 46.26 -0.12 17.38
C ILE A 7 44.95 -0.89 17.59
N ILE A 8 44.87 -1.77 18.57
CA ILE A 8 43.64 -2.50 18.91
C ILE A 8 42.50 -1.54 19.22
N GLY A 9 42.76 -0.49 20.03
CA GLY A 9 41.75 0.52 20.38
C GLY A 9 41.20 1.27 19.15
N TRP A 10 42.08 1.70 18.23
CA TRP A 10 41.69 2.35 17.01
C TRP A 10 40.93 1.40 16.03
N SER A 11 41.34 0.13 15.95
CA SER A 11 40.64 -0.86 15.14
C SER A 11 39.22 -1.13 15.67
N LEU A 12 39.05 -1.27 16.99
CA LEU A 12 37.76 -1.42 17.64
C LEU A 12 36.86 -0.20 17.40
N LEU A 13 37.40 1.01 17.57
CA LEU A 13 36.67 2.24 17.31
C LEU A 13 36.20 2.32 15.86
N MET A 14 37.08 1.98 14.92
CA MET A 14 36.74 1.96 13.49
C MET A 14 35.61 0.96 13.19
N ILE A 15 35.64 -0.25 13.77
CA ILE A 15 34.59 -1.26 13.61
C ILE A 15 33.27 -0.73 14.16
N ILE A 16 33.26 -0.11 15.32
CA ILE A 16 32.06 0.49 15.91
C ILE A 16 31.51 1.59 15.02
N VAL A 17 32.34 2.48 14.48
CA VAL A 17 31.91 3.56 13.59
C VAL A 17 31.32 2.99 12.29
N LEU A 18 31.95 1.97 11.70
CA LEU A 18 31.43 1.30 10.50
C LEU A 18 30.08 0.62 10.78
N PHE A 19 29.92 -0.02 11.92
CA PHE A 19 28.65 -0.65 12.30
C PHE A 19 27.53 0.39 12.48
N ILE A 20 27.81 1.51 13.13
CA ILE A 20 26.86 2.62 13.29
C ILE A 20 26.50 3.22 11.92
N ALA A 21 27.49 3.47 11.06
CA ALA A 21 27.27 4.01 9.72
C ALA A 21 26.43 3.06 8.86
N PHE A 22 26.70 1.75 8.92
CA PHE A 22 25.91 0.73 8.22
C PHE A 22 24.46 0.70 8.74
N GLY A 23 24.26 0.71 10.06
CA GLY A 23 22.94 0.74 10.67
C GLY A 23 22.14 2.00 10.28
N ALA A 24 22.80 3.17 10.29
CA ALA A 24 22.17 4.43 9.88
C ALA A 24 21.80 4.41 8.38
N LEU A 25 22.69 3.91 7.52
CA LEU A 25 22.41 3.77 6.09
C LEU A 25 21.29 2.77 5.82
N PHE A 26 21.26 1.67 6.55
CA PHE A 26 20.19 0.67 6.45
C PHE A 26 18.84 1.28 6.87
N ALA A 27 18.78 1.96 8.01
CA ALA A 27 17.58 2.63 8.48
C ALA A 27 17.11 3.71 7.49
N TYR A 28 18.03 4.48 6.91
CA TYR A 28 17.72 5.43 5.85
C TYR A 28 17.10 4.74 4.63
N LYS A 29 17.70 3.63 4.17
CA LYS A 29 17.20 2.88 3.01
C LYS A 29 15.83 2.23 3.27
N VAL A 30 15.60 1.72 4.48
CA VAL A 30 14.29 1.19 4.86
C VAL A 30 13.22 2.27 4.79
N ARG A 31 13.53 3.49 5.25
CA ARG A 31 12.59 4.62 5.25
C ARG A 31 12.36 5.21 3.85
N HIS A 32 13.40 5.28 3.02
CA HIS A 32 13.36 5.97 1.71
C HIS A 32 13.38 5.01 0.50
N GLY A 33 13.33 3.71 0.75
CA GLY A 33 13.45 2.67 -0.28
C GLY A 33 14.90 2.38 -0.64
N PHE A 34 15.13 1.13 -1.04
CA PHE A 34 16.43 0.72 -1.57
C PHE A 34 16.58 1.21 -3.01
N PRO A 35 17.82 1.49 -3.49
CA PRO A 35 18.06 1.78 -4.89
C PRO A 35 17.57 0.60 -5.73
N VAL A 36 16.70 0.88 -6.67
CA VAL A 36 16.10 -0.12 -7.57
C VAL A 36 16.46 0.26 -8.99
N SER A 37 16.84 -0.72 -9.78
CA SER A 37 16.79 -0.57 -11.23
C SER A 37 15.34 -0.56 -11.65
N TYR A 38 14.94 0.43 -12.44
CA TYR A 38 13.60 0.49 -12.99
C TYR A 38 13.55 -0.30 -14.29
N GLU A 39 12.64 -1.26 -14.36
CA GLU A 39 12.39 -2.01 -15.59
C GLU A 39 11.68 -1.07 -16.58
N THR A 40 12.23 -0.99 -17.79
CA THR A 40 11.72 -0.10 -18.85
C THR A 40 11.26 -0.86 -20.09
N GLU A 41 11.50 -2.17 -20.13
CA GLU A 41 11.02 -3.00 -21.24
C GLU A 41 9.50 -3.09 -21.20
N ILE A 42 8.88 -2.70 -22.33
CA ILE A 42 7.42 -2.71 -22.46
C ILE A 42 6.97 -4.15 -22.74
N PRO A 43 6.15 -4.74 -21.85
CA PRO A 43 5.70 -6.12 -22.05
C PRO A 43 4.73 -6.24 -23.24
N ARG A 44 4.81 -7.36 -23.95
CA ARG A 44 3.80 -7.71 -24.95
C ARG A 44 2.63 -8.37 -24.28
N ILE A 45 1.50 -7.66 -24.18
CA ILE A 45 0.29 -8.14 -23.53
C ILE A 45 -0.80 -8.33 -24.59
N ASN A 46 -1.33 -9.55 -24.65
CA ASN A 46 -2.47 -9.86 -25.51
C ASN A 46 -3.75 -9.62 -24.75
N PHE A 47 -4.35 -8.45 -24.92
CA PHE A 47 -5.62 -8.10 -24.27
C PHE A 47 -6.78 -8.79 -24.99
N PRO A 48 -7.59 -9.58 -24.29
CA PRO A 48 -8.83 -10.12 -24.88
C PRO A 48 -9.83 -9.00 -25.09
N SER A 49 -10.63 -9.12 -26.16
CA SER A 49 -11.78 -8.24 -26.37
C SER A 49 -12.90 -8.59 -25.36
N ASN A 50 -13.58 -7.57 -24.86
CA ASN A 50 -14.78 -7.72 -24.03
C ASN A 50 -14.57 -8.31 -22.61
N GLN A 51 -13.40 -8.15 -22.05
CA GLN A 51 -13.14 -8.46 -20.63
C GLN A 51 -12.67 -7.22 -19.89
N THR A 52 -13.08 -7.09 -18.63
CA THR A 52 -12.50 -6.11 -17.72
C THR A 52 -11.02 -6.49 -17.50
N ALA A 53 -10.11 -5.58 -17.83
CA ALA A 53 -8.68 -5.80 -17.68
C ALA A 53 -8.17 -5.23 -16.35
N VAL A 54 -7.50 -6.06 -15.57
CA VAL A 54 -6.96 -5.72 -14.25
C VAL A 54 -5.44 -5.92 -14.26
N LEU A 55 -4.70 -4.88 -13.92
CA LEU A 55 -3.26 -4.95 -13.64
C LEU A 55 -3.07 -5.17 -12.14
N LEU A 56 -2.39 -6.26 -11.77
CA LEU A 56 -1.96 -6.53 -10.40
C LEU A 56 -0.45 -6.33 -10.30
N PHE A 57 -0.04 -5.26 -9.65
CA PHE A 57 1.36 -4.89 -9.47
C PHE A 57 1.80 -5.15 -8.02
N SER A 58 2.87 -5.95 -7.83
CA SER A 58 3.33 -6.42 -6.52
C SER A 58 4.81 -6.16 -6.26
N LYS A 59 5.41 -5.18 -6.96
CA LYS A 59 6.81 -4.81 -6.76
C LYS A 59 7.00 -4.15 -5.40
N SER A 60 8.10 -4.50 -4.72
CA SER A 60 8.51 -3.87 -3.47
C SER A 60 9.98 -3.48 -3.55
N SER A 61 10.32 -2.25 -3.20
CA SER A 61 11.69 -1.79 -3.01
C SER A 61 11.97 -1.38 -1.55
N GLY A 62 10.93 -1.31 -0.73
CA GLY A 62 10.97 -1.22 0.72
C GLY A 62 10.80 -2.58 1.38
N PHE A 63 10.08 -2.64 2.50
CA PHE A 63 9.75 -3.91 3.15
C PHE A 63 8.81 -4.75 2.28
N ARG A 64 9.14 -6.03 2.05
CA ARG A 64 8.31 -6.92 1.24
C ARG A 64 7.41 -7.80 2.12
N HIS A 65 6.13 -7.62 1.97
CA HIS A 65 5.08 -8.39 2.63
C HIS A 65 4.82 -9.73 1.90
N SER A 66 5.83 -10.63 1.86
CA SER A 66 5.84 -11.77 0.95
C SER A 66 4.61 -12.67 1.05
N GLU A 67 4.18 -13.04 2.26
CA GLU A 67 3.02 -13.91 2.48
C GLU A 67 1.72 -13.25 2.03
N SER A 68 1.55 -11.97 2.33
CA SER A 68 0.39 -11.20 1.92
C SER A 68 0.36 -10.96 0.41
N ILE A 69 1.51 -10.67 -0.22
CA ILE A 69 1.61 -10.54 -1.67
C ILE A 69 1.12 -11.81 -2.37
N GLU A 70 1.55 -12.98 -1.91
CA GLU A 70 1.13 -14.25 -2.52
C GLU A 70 -0.34 -14.57 -2.24
N ALA A 71 -0.84 -14.31 -1.03
CA ALA A 71 -2.26 -14.44 -0.72
C ALA A 71 -3.11 -13.51 -1.59
N GLY A 72 -2.66 -12.27 -1.78
CA GLY A 72 -3.31 -11.29 -2.66
C GLY A 72 -3.34 -11.74 -4.12
N LYS A 73 -2.23 -12.25 -4.64
CA LYS A 73 -2.17 -12.80 -6.01
C LYS A 73 -3.19 -13.92 -6.20
N GLN A 74 -3.29 -14.85 -5.24
CA GLN A 74 -4.25 -15.95 -5.28
C GLN A 74 -5.69 -15.45 -5.23
N THR A 75 -6.03 -14.61 -4.25
CA THR A 75 -7.38 -14.07 -4.09
C THR A 75 -7.84 -13.28 -5.30
N ILE A 76 -6.99 -12.38 -5.83
CA ILE A 76 -7.35 -11.59 -7.01
C ILE A 76 -7.47 -12.48 -8.26
N ALA A 77 -6.66 -13.56 -8.38
CA ALA A 77 -6.82 -14.51 -9.48
C ALA A 77 -8.14 -15.30 -9.39
N GLU A 78 -8.56 -15.69 -8.18
CA GLU A 78 -9.87 -16.32 -7.94
C GLU A 78 -11.04 -15.38 -8.29
N LEU A 79 -10.97 -14.11 -7.85
CA LEU A 79 -11.95 -13.09 -8.21
C LEU A 79 -11.98 -12.83 -9.72
N ALA A 80 -10.82 -12.79 -10.36
CA ALA A 80 -10.73 -12.62 -11.82
C ALA A 80 -11.39 -13.78 -12.56
N LYS A 81 -11.16 -15.02 -12.12
CA LYS A 81 -11.84 -16.19 -12.68
C LYS A 81 -13.36 -16.15 -12.46
N LYS A 82 -13.81 -15.79 -11.24
CA LYS A 82 -15.23 -15.68 -10.88
C LYS A 82 -15.97 -14.66 -11.75
N ASN A 83 -15.32 -13.50 -12.00
CA ASN A 83 -15.93 -12.35 -12.67
C ASN A 83 -15.55 -12.25 -14.15
N ASN A 84 -14.83 -13.23 -14.71
CA ASN A 84 -14.34 -13.21 -16.09
C ASN A 84 -13.50 -11.97 -16.43
N TRP A 85 -12.61 -11.56 -15.50
CA TRP A 85 -11.64 -10.49 -15.76
C TRP A 85 -10.38 -11.04 -16.42
N PHE A 86 -9.77 -10.24 -17.27
CA PHE A 86 -8.40 -10.45 -17.70
C PHE A 86 -7.46 -9.91 -16.63
N LEU A 87 -6.64 -10.78 -16.05
CA LEU A 87 -5.68 -10.42 -15.01
C LEU A 87 -4.25 -10.47 -15.57
N TYR A 88 -3.54 -9.35 -15.52
CA TYR A 88 -2.11 -9.28 -15.76
C TYR A 88 -1.38 -8.99 -14.45
N SER A 89 -0.66 -9.98 -13.93
CA SER A 89 0.10 -9.87 -12.67
C SER A 89 1.59 -9.73 -12.98
N THR A 90 2.24 -8.69 -12.41
CA THR A 90 3.64 -8.41 -12.65
C THR A 90 4.29 -7.67 -11.50
N GLU A 91 5.62 -7.72 -11.44
CA GLU A 91 6.47 -6.86 -10.62
C GLU A 91 7.33 -5.91 -11.49
N GLU A 92 7.15 -5.97 -12.82
CA GLU A 92 7.92 -5.21 -13.80
C GLU A 92 7.30 -3.85 -14.06
N GLY A 93 8.07 -2.78 -13.84
CA GLY A 93 7.61 -1.40 -14.03
C GLY A 93 7.38 -1.00 -15.50
N GLY A 94 7.85 -1.75 -16.46
CA GLY A 94 7.73 -1.44 -17.90
C GLY A 94 6.28 -1.37 -18.42
N VAL A 95 5.32 -1.96 -17.70
CA VAL A 95 3.89 -1.86 -18.01
C VAL A 95 3.33 -0.44 -17.80
N PHE A 96 4.00 0.38 -16.97
CA PHE A 96 3.54 1.75 -16.67
C PHE A 96 3.97 2.72 -17.78
N ASN A 97 3.22 2.68 -18.86
CA ASN A 97 3.25 3.62 -19.97
C ASN A 97 1.82 3.88 -20.45
N ASN A 98 1.59 5.01 -21.13
CA ASN A 98 0.25 5.44 -21.51
C ASN A 98 -0.49 4.42 -22.38
N ASP A 99 0.20 3.78 -23.34
CA ASP A 99 -0.42 2.84 -24.29
C ASP A 99 -0.87 1.55 -23.62
N GLN A 100 -0.15 1.07 -22.62
CA GLN A 100 -0.52 -0.13 -21.87
C GLN A 100 -1.59 0.19 -20.82
N LEU A 101 -1.37 1.25 -20.03
CA LEU A 101 -2.29 1.62 -18.95
C LEU A 101 -3.69 1.93 -19.47
N ALA A 102 -3.82 2.58 -20.64
CA ALA A 102 -5.11 2.89 -21.25
C ALA A 102 -5.98 1.66 -21.55
N LYS A 103 -5.40 0.45 -21.55
CA LYS A 103 -6.11 -0.81 -21.81
C LYS A 103 -6.61 -1.49 -20.54
N PHE A 104 -6.15 -1.05 -19.36
CA PHE A 104 -6.60 -1.58 -18.07
C PHE A 104 -7.75 -0.74 -17.52
N ASN A 105 -8.76 -1.42 -16.99
CA ASN A 105 -9.85 -0.80 -16.25
C ASN A 105 -9.46 -0.46 -14.81
N THR A 106 -8.57 -1.27 -14.24
CA THR A 106 -8.14 -1.14 -12.85
C THR A 106 -6.65 -1.49 -12.72
N VAL A 107 -5.91 -0.68 -11.97
CA VAL A 107 -4.54 -0.92 -11.54
C VAL A 107 -4.53 -1.16 -10.04
N ILE A 108 -4.06 -2.32 -9.60
CA ILE A 108 -3.98 -2.71 -8.18
C ILE A 108 -2.52 -2.73 -7.75
N PHE A 109 -2.18 -1.99 -6.71
CA PHE A 109 -0.91 -2.08 -6.01
C PHE A 109 -1.07 -2.99 -4.79
N ASN A 110 -0.65 -4.24 -4.96
CA ASN A 110 -0.76 -5.27 -3.93
C ASN A 110 0.48 -5.25 -3.04
N ASN A 111 0.41 -4.59 -1.89
CA ASN A 111 1.51 -4.47 -0.94
C ASN A 111 2.80 -3.89 -1.56
N SER A 112 2.66 -3.02 -2.53
CA SER A 112 3.79 -2.40 -3.23
C SER A 112 4.39 -1.29 -2.39
N THR A 113 5.64 -1.44 -1.92
CA THR A 113 6.31 -0.51 -1.01
C THR A 113 7.53 0.15 -1.61
N GLY A 114 7.79 1.40 -1.25
CA GLY A 114 8.99 2.14 -1.59
C GLY A 114 9.00 2.75 -2.98
N ARG A 115 10.19 2.98 -3.52
CA ARG A 115 10.40 3.60 -4.86
C ARG A 115 10.24 2.55 -5.95
N LEU A 116 9.13 2.55 -6.64
CA LEU A 116 8.75 1.48 -7.56
C LEU A 116 8.92 1.84 -9.02
N LEU A 117 8.71 3.10 -9.37
CA LEU A 117 8.57 3.61 -10.72
C LEU A 117 9.53 4.79 -10.94
N ASN A 118 10.07 4.92 -12.15
CA ASN A 118 10.77 6.11 -12.57
C ASN A 118 9.78 7.24 -12.91
N ASP A 119 10.30 8.46 -13.15
CA ASP A 119 9.45 9.65 -13.31
C ASP A 119 8.51 9.54 -14.53
N THR A 120 8.93 8.91 -15.62
CA THR A 120 8.07 8.67 -16.79
C THR A 120 6.94 7.71 -16.47
N GLN A 121 7.22 6.64 -15.73
CA GLN A 121 6.24 5.65 -15.29
C GLN A 121 5.26 6.23 -14.26
N LYS A 122 5.77 7.05 -13.31
CA LYS A 122 4.94 7.81 -12.37
C LYS A 122 3.97 8.70 -13.13
N LYS A 123 4.48 9.48 -14.11
CA LYS A 123 3.63 10.36 -14.92
C LYS A 123 2.57 9.59 -15.70
N ALA A 124 2.90 8.43 -16.25
CA ALA A 124 1.92 7.60 -16.94
C ALA A 124 0.79 7.11 -16.02
N LEU A 125 1.09 6.75 -14.75
CA LEU A 125 0.06 6.39 -13.78
C LEU A 125 -0.79 7.60 -13.37
N GLU A 126 -0.16 8.78 -13.17
CA GLU A 126 -0.88 10.02 -12.91
C GLU A 126 -1.89 10.32 -14.02
N ASP A 127 -1.43 10.31 -15.28
CA ASP A 127 -2.27 10.57 -16.44
C ASP A 127 -3.39 9.54 -16.57
N TYR A 128 -3.09 8.25 -16.36
CA TYR A 128 -4.09 7.18 -16.36
C TYR A 128 -5.23 7.47 -15.39
N VAL A 129 -4.91 7.79 -14.14
CA VAL A 129 -5.95 8.06 -13.14
C VAL A 129 -6.67 9.38 -13.44
N MET A 130 -5.94 10.44 -13.77
CA MET A 130 -6.53 11.75 -14.09
C MET A 130 -7.50 11.70 -15.27
N LEU A 131 -7.29 10.79 -16.23
CA LEU A 131 -8.12 10.60 -17.42
C LEU A 131 -9.30 9.64 -17.22
N GLY A 132 -9.44 9.01 -16.06
CA GLY A 132 -10.60 8.15 -15.75
C GLY A 132 -10.25 6.74 -15.31
N GLY A 133 -8.97 6.41 -15.21
CA GLY A 133 -8.50 5.12 -14.71
C GLY A 133 -8.77 4.94 -13.21
N LYS A 134 -8.80 3.69 -12.78
CA LYS A 134 -9.00 3.30 -11.38
C LYS A 134 -7.72 2.75 -10.78
N TRP A 135 -7.34 3.29 -9.62
CA TRP A 135 -6.25 2.77 -8.82
C TRP A 135 -6.77 2.19 -7.50
N ILE A 136 -6.25 1.03 -7.12
CA ILE A 136 -6.52 0.37 -5.84
C ILE A 136 -5.18 0.12 -5.14
N GLY A 137 -5.02 0.65 -3.94
CA GLY A 137 -3.87 0.39 -3.08
C GLY A 137 -4.23 -0.49 -1.90
N ILE A 138 -3.42 -1.52 -1.66
CA ILE A 138 -3.64 -2.45 -0.56
C ILE A 138 -2.43 -2.41 0.37
N HIS A 139 -2.69 -2.16 1.64
CA HIS A 139 -1.77 -2.15 2.78
C HIS A 139 -0.44 -1.44 2.46
N GLY A 140 0.62 -2.20 2.17
CA GLY A 140 1.96 -1.66 1.88
C GLY A 140 1.99 -0.60 0.78
N ALA A 141 0.96 -0.54 -0.07
CA ALA A 141 0.83 0.52 -1.07
C ALA A 141 0.65 1.92 -0.46
N GLY A 142 0.35 2.03 0.83
CA GLY A 142 0.32 3.30 1.56
C GLY A 142 1.70 3.85 1.90
N ASP A 143 2.75 3.02 1.87
CA ASP A 143 4.13 3.41 2.13
C ASP A 143 4.96 3.48 0.85
N ASN A 144 4.98 4.62 0.20
CA ASN A 144 5.84 4.88 -0.95
C ASN A 144 7.19 5.50 -0.58
N SER A 145 7.59 5.43 0.69
CA SER A 145 8.81 6.03 1.23
C SER A 145 8.87 7.57 1.08
N HIS A 146 7.73 8.24 1.04
CA HIS A 146 7.59 9.71 0.85
C HIS A 146 8.28 10.27 -0.39
N ASP A 147 8.53 9.42 -1.39
CA ASP A 147 9.26 9.79 -2.61
C ASP A 147 8.36 10.38 -3.70
N TRP A 148 7.05 10.25 -3.54
CA TRP A 148 6.09 10.66 -4.57
C TRP A 148 4.89 11.38 -3.96
N SER A 149 5.06 12.66 -3.69
CA SER A 149 4.07 13.50 -3.03
C SER A 149 2.71 13.56 -3.76
N TRP A 150 2.68 13.44 -5.10
CA TRP A 150 1.42 13.36 -5.84
C TRP A 150 0.64 12.08 -5.48
N TYR A 151 1.34 10.96 -5.36
CA TYR A 151 0.77 9.67 -4.95
C TYR A 151 0.14 9.74 -3.56
N ASP A 152 0.88 10.27 -2.56
CA ASP A 152 0.37 10.42 -1.20
C ASP A 152 -0.89 11.26 -1.16
N LYS A 153 -0.88 12.40 -1.84
CA LYS A 153 -2.00 13.36 -1.83
C LYS A 153 -3.21 12.89 -2.63
N ASN A 154 -2.99 12.26 -3.77
CA ASN A 154 -4.06 11.97 -4.72
C ASN A 154 -4.52 10.50 -4.68
N LEU A 155 -3.61 9.54 -4.57
CA LEU A 155 -3.97 8.13 -4.56
C LEU A 155 -4.27 7.65 -3.15
N VAL A 156 -3.34 7.77 -2.21
CA VAL A 156 -3.58 7.35 -0.82
C VAL A 156 -4.53 8.34 -0.12
N GLY A 157 -4.31 9.65 -0.28
CA GLY A 157 -5.08 10.68 0.39
C GLY A 157 -4.75 10.87 1.87
N ALA A 158 -3.69 10.21 2.33
CA ALA A 158 -3.16 10.31 3.68
C ALA A 158 -1.64 10.06 3.64
N ASP A 159 -0.91 10.75 4.50
CA ASP A 159 0.55 10.61 4.60
C ASP A 159 0.87 9.53 5.63
N PHE A 160 1.48 8.42 5.19
CA PHE A 160 1.89 7.33 6.06
C PHE A 160 2.93 7.82 7.08
N SER A 161 2.72 7.53 8.35
CA SER A 161 3.63 7.85 9.43
C SER A 161 4.45 6.65 9.87
N HIS A 162 3.78 5.64 10.38
CA HIS A 162 4.38 4.43 10.92
C HIS A 162 3.32 3.34 11.10
N HIS A 163 3.77 2.17 11.48
CA HIS A 163 2.95 1.10 12.03
C HIS A 163 3.42 0.74 13.43
N PRO A 164 2.56 0.14 14.29
CA PRO A 164 2.99 -0.33 15.60
C PRO A 164 4.11 -1.37 15.49
N ILE A 165 5.12 -1.28 16.37
CA ILE A 165 6.26 -2.19 16.35
C ILE A 165 6.13 -3.30 17.39
N LYS A 166 5.82 -2.95 18.65
CA LYS A 166 5.74 -3.93 19.74
C LYS A 166 4.51 -4.80 19.68
N ALA A 167 3.42 -4.25 19.19
CA ALA A 167 2.14 -4.94 18.98
C ALA A 167 1.74 -4.74 17.52
N HIS A 168 2.57 -5.24 16.58
CA HIS A 168 2.36 -4.97 15.16
C HIS A 168 1.09 -5.64 14.62
N LEU A 169 0.73 -6.82 15.09
CA LEU A 169 -0.54 -7.46 14.78
C LEU A 169 -1.51 -7.31 15.95
N GLN A 170 -2.63 -6.65 15.74
CA GLN A 170 -3.64 -6.38 16.75
C GLN A 170 -5.03 -6.68 16.22
N GLU A 171 -5.85 -7.34 17.06
CA GLU A 171 -7.26 -7.54 16.74
C GLU A 171 -8.02 -6.22 16.87
N ALA A 172 -8.83 -5.91 15.86
CA ALA A 172 -9.76 -4.79 15.90
C ALA A 172 -11.12 -5.17 15.31
N SER A 173 -12.16 -4.56 15.84
CA SER A 173 -13.50 -4.58 15.25
C SER A 173 -13.58 -3.51 14.17
N ILE A 174 -13.81 -3.92 12.94
CA ILE A 174 -13.92 -3.06 11.77
C ILE A 174 -15.39 -2.74 11.57
N ALA A 175 -15.75 -1.46 11.55
CA ALA A 175 -17.12 -0.98 11.41
C ALA A 175 -17.35 -0.29 10.06
N LEU A 176 -18.47 -0.62 9.40
CA LEU A 176 -18.90 0.01 8.16
C LEU A 176 -19.36 1.44 8.44
N ASN A 177 -18.85 2.38 7.67
CA ASN A 177 -19.37 3.75 7.66
C ASN A 177 -20.45 3.88 6.60
N ALA A 178 -21.43 4.74 6.83
CA ALA A 178 -22.43 5.04 5.83
C ALA A 178 -21.77 5.71 4.62
N VAL A 179 -21.81 5.08 3.45
CA VAL A 179 -21.36 5.65 2.20
C VAL A 179 -22.56 5.95 1.30
N PRO A 180 -22.52 7.02 0.49
CA PRO A 180 -23.64 7.39 -0.37
C PRO A 180 -23.90 6.40 -1.52
N ASP A 181 -22.93 5.53 -1.82
CA ASP A 181 -22.99 4.61 -2.96
C ASP A 181 -23.27 3.18 -2.49
N SER A 182 -24.51 2.75 -2.66
CA SER A 182 -24.96 1.41 -2.28
C SER A 182 -24.25 0.28 -3.03
N SER A 183 -23.61 0.55 -4.18
CA SER A 183 -22.86 -0.46 -4.92
C SER A 183 -21.59 -0.89 -4.20
N LEU A 184 -20.94 0.03 -3.49
CA LEU A 184 -19.74 -0.23 -2.70
C LEU A 184 -20.03 -0.99 -1.41
N GLU A 185 -21.24 -0.84 -0.86
CA GLU A 185 -21.67 -1.53 0.37
C GLU A 185 -22.26 -2.91 0.10
N LYS A 186 -22.48 -3.28 -1.14
CA LYS A 186 -23.20 -4.52 -1.50
C LYS A 186 -22.53 -5.75 -0.88
N GLY A 187 -23.26 -6.45 0.01
CA GLY A 187 -22.79 -7.65 0.67
C GLY A 187 -21.75 -7.44 1.78
N LEU A 188 -21.45 -6.17 2.12
CA LEU A 188 -20.52 -5.86 3.20
C LEU A 188 -21.24 -5.96 4.56
N PRO A 189 -20.63 -6.62 5.57
CA PRO A 189 -21.18 -6.66 6.92
C PRO A 189 -21.03 -5.32 7.62
N GLN A 190 -21.95 -5.02 8.54
CA GLN A 190 -21.88 -3.80 9.35
C GLN A 190 -20.64 -3.79 10.26
N THR A 191 -20.24 -4.95 10.74
CA THR A 191 -19.04 -5.14 11.57
C THR A 191 -18.44 -6.51 11.34
N TRP A 192 -17.11 -6.57 11.45
CA TRP A 192 -16.35 -7.82 11.45
C TRP A 192 -15.04 -7.61 12.21
N SER A 193 -14.36 -8.68 12.62
CA SER A 193 -13.10 -8.60 13.36
C SER A 193 -11.95 -9.13 12.50
N GLN A 194 -10.80 -8.47 12.61
CA GLN A 194 -9.56 -8.88 11.95
C GLN A 194 -8.37 -8.57 12.85
N THR A 195 -7.41 -9.48 12.86
CA THR A 195 -6.06 -9.22 13.39
C THR A 195 -5.18 -8.80 12.23
N ASP A 196 -4.71 -7.55 12.26
CA ASP A 196 -3.88 -7.00 11.17
C ASP A 196 -2.91 -5.95 11.73
N GLU A 197 -2.04 -5.41 10.87
CA GLU A 197 -1.16 -4.29 11.16
C GLU A 197 -1.86 -2.98 10.79
N TRP A 198 -2.18 -2.19 11.82
CA TRP A 198 -2.95 -0.95 11.62
C TRP A 198 -2.01 0.24 11.37
N TYR A 199 -1.94 0.68 10.13
CA TYR A 199 -1.13 1.83 9.73
C TYR A 199 -1.63 3.11 10.39
N VAL A 200 -0.68 3.92 10.90
CA VAL A 200 -0.92 5.25 11.44
C VAL A 200 -0.49 6.29 10.40
N PHE A 201 -1.38 7.25 10.13
CA PHE A 201 -1.15 8.33 9.17
C PHE A 201 -0.99 9.67 9.91
N PHE A 202 -0.24 10.61 9.33
CA PHE A 202 -0.11 11.96 9.88
C PHE A 202 -1.40 12.76 9.82
N ASN A 203 -2.30 12.41 8.91
CA ASN A 203 -3.59 13.07 8.74
C ASN A 203 -4.70 12.02 8.54
N ASN A 204 -5.90 12.35 9.02
CA ASN A 204 -7.08 11.55 8.74
C ASN A 204 -7.53 11.79 7.29
N PRO A 205 -7.72 10.76 6.45
CA PRO A 205 -8.13 10.90 5.05
C PRO A 205 -9.45 11.64 4.86
N ARG A 206 -10.33 11.72 5.87
CA ARG A 206 -11.53 12.57 5.84
C ARG A 206 -11.17 14.04 5.61
N ALA A 207 -10.08 14.50 6.20
CA ALA A 207 -9.63 15.89 6.06
C ALA A 207 -9.20 16.24 4.63
N THR A 208 -8.87 15.25 3.82
CA THR A 208 -8.53 15.41 2.41
C THR A 208 -9.69 15.10 1.44
N GLY A 209 -10.90 14.92 1.97
CA GLY A 209 -12.11 14.68 1.20
C GLY A 209 -12.34 13.21 0.80
N ALA A 210 -11.62 12.27 1.40
CA ALA A 210 -11.88 10.85 1.20
C ALA A 210 -13.21 10.43 1.85
N ARG A 211 -13.89 9.49 1.21
CA ARG A 211 -15.09 8.83 1.73
C ARG A 211 -14.71 7.51 2.35
N ILE A 212 -15.02 7.37 3.63
CA ILE A 212 -14.58 6.21 4.42
C ILE A 212 -15.61 5.10 4.30
N ILE A 213 -15.15 3.91 3.94
CA ILE A 213 -15.97 2.69 3.90
C ILE A 213 -15.90 1.99 5.26
N TYR A 214 -14.68 1.73 5.74
CA TYR A 214 -14.45 1.05 7.02
C TYR A 214 -13.53 1.84 7.92
N SER A 215 -13.81 1.80 9.21
CA SER A 215 -12.93 2.33 10.28
C SER A 215 -12.87 1.38 11.48
N ILE A 216 -11.84 1.55 12.29
CA ILE A 216 -11.69 0.94 13.60
C ILE A 216 -11.72 2.02 14.68
N ASP A 217 -11.88 1.61 15.93
CA ASP A 217 -11.67 2.47 17.09
C ASP A 217 -10.18 2.49 17.44
N GLY A 218 -9.48 3.54 16.99
CA GLY A 218 -8.03 3.66 17.19
C GLY A 218 -7.61 3.88 18.65
N GLU A 219 -8.55 4.17 19.56
CA GLU A 219 -8.27 4.23 21.00
C GLU A 219 -8.13 2.83 21.62
N LYS A 220 -8.58 1.78 20.92
CA LYS A 220 -8.49 0.38 21.35
C LYS A 220 -7.27 -0.34 20.84
N ILE A 221 -6.46 0.30 20.00
CA ILE A 221 -5.20 -0.25 19.51
C ILE A 221 -4.01 0.49 20.11
N ASN A 222 -2.88 -0.19 20.20
CA ASN A 222 -1.62 0.43 20.60
C ASN A 222 -0.90 0.97 19.36
N PRO A 223 -0.77 2.31 19.19
CA PRO A 223 -0.12 2.92 18.02
C PRO A 223 1.41 3.03 18.16
N ASP A 224 2.05 2.40 19.18
CA ASP A 224 3.47 2.59 19.49
C ASP A 224 4.41 2.07 18.40
N GLY A 225 4.96 2.98 17.60
CA GLY A 225 5.97 2.73 16.58
C GLY A 225 7.42 2.92 17.04
N ASN A 226 7.67 3.09 18.36
CA ASN A 226 9.01 3.33 18.87
C ASN A 226 9.90 2.10 18.80
N ILE A 227 11.13 2.29 18.29
CA ILE A 227 12.18 1.27 18.24
C ILE A 227 13.39 1.78 19.01
N LEU A 228 13.73 1.17 20.16
CA LEU A 228 14.86 1.55 20.98
C LEU A 228 14.84 3.05 21.32
N TRP A 229 15.85 3.80 20.84
CA TRP A 229 15.96 5.26 20.99
C TRP A 229 15.33 6.04 19.83
N MET A 230 14.92 5.39 18.74
CA MET A 230 14.19 6.01 17.65
C MET A 230 12.72 6.14 18.07
N LYS A 231 12.26 7.38 18.18
CA LYS A 231 10.88 7.67 18.58
C LYS A 231 10.08 8.13 17.39
N GLU A 232 9.06 7.38 17.07
CA GLU A 232 7.96 7.86 16.25
C GLU A 232 6.96 8.62 17.14
N LYS A 233 6.14 9.43 16.51
CA LYS A 233 5.08 10.13 17.24
C LYS A 233 3.99 9.13 17.61
N ASN A 234 3.87 8.82 18.90
CA ASN A 234 2.80 7.98 19.43
C ASN A 234 1.49 8.75 19.55
N PHE A 235 0.96 9.23 18.42
CA PHE A 235 -0.25 10.03 18.45
C PHE A 235 -1.51 9.20 18.17
N GLY A 236 -1.40 8.05 17.49
CA GLY A 236 -2.54 7.27 17.01
C GLY A 236 -3.45 8.07 16.10
N MET A 237 -4.52 7.46 15.63
CA MET A 237 -5.55 8.11 14.82
C MET A 237 -6.76 8.57 15.65
N GLY A 238 -6.77 8.31 16.96
CA GLY A 238 -7.92 8.54 17.83
C GLY A 238 -9.06 7.56 17.52
N LYS A 239 -10.26 7.89 18.01
CA LYS A 239 -11.43 7.02 17.86
C LYS A 239 -11.83 6.79 16.41
N ASP A 240 -11.70 7.80 15.55
CA ASP A 240 -11.96 7.69 14.11
C ASP A 240 -10.68 7.31 13.37
N HIS A 241 -10.45 6.02 13.22
CA HIS A 241 -9.28 5.46 12.51
C HIS A 241 -9.74 4.75 11.23
N PRO A 242 -9.76 5.45 10.08
CA PRO A 242 -10.12 4.87 8.80
C PRO A 242 -9.15 3.76 8.39
N VAL A 243 -9.68 2.64 7.86
CA VAL A 243 -8.91 1.51 7.37
C VAL A 243 -9.24 1.15 5.92
N ALA A 244 -10.32 1.68 5.35
CA ALA A 244 -10.64 1.59 3.93
C ALA A 244 -11.41 2.84 3.48
N TRP A 245 -10.99 3.45 2.37
CA TRP A 245 -11.59 4.67 1.84
C TRP A 245 -11.36 4.83 0.35
N TYR A 246 -12.15 5.71 -0.25
CA TYR A 246 -12.02 6.05 -1.65
C TYR A 246 -12.17 7.54 -1.90
N ARG A 247 -11.76 7.98 -3.09
CA ARG A 247 -11.88 9.36 -3.53
C ARG A 247 -11.86 9.49 -5.05
N SER A 248 -12.46 10.55 -5.58
CA SER A 248 -12.30 10.93 -6.98
C SER A 248 -10.95 11.63 -7.18
N VAL A 249 -10.27 11.34 -8.29
CA VAL A 249 -8.97 11.92 -8.66
C VAL A 249 -9.04 12.31 -10.13
N GLY A 250 -9.20 13.59 -10.43
CA GLY A 250 -9.52 14.03 -11.79
C GLY A 250 -10.83 13.42 -12.28
N LYS A 251 -10.79 12.72 -13.41
CA LYS A 251 -11.92 11.93 -13.92
C LYS A 251 -11.96 10.50 -13.39
N GLY A 252 -10.89 10.06 -12.73
CA GLY A 252 -10.71 8.72 -12.23
C GLY A 252 -11.03 8.55 -10.75
N PHE A 253 -10.56 7.45 -10.23
CA PHE A 253 -10.93 6.97 -8.91
C PHE A 253 -9.73 6.33 -8.21
N SER A 254 -9.61 6.57 -6.92
CA SER A 254 -8.64 5.91 -6.05
C SER A 254 -9.36 5.27 -4.87
N PHE A 255 -9.02 4.03 -4.59
CA PHE A 255 -9.38 3.32 -3.37
C PHE A 255 -8.09 2.90 -2.66
N TYR A 256 -8.07 3.04 -1.34
CA TYR A 256 -7.00 2.52 -0.51
C TYR A 256 -7.55 1.82 0.72
N THR A 257 -6.87 0.74 1.13
CA THR A 257 -7.11 0.06 2.39
C THR A 257 -5.80 -0.27 3.10
N SER A 258 -5.74 -0.02 4.41
CA SER A 258 -4.63 -0.45 5.26
C SER A 258 -4.76 -1.90 5.74
N ILE A 259 -5.90 -2.55 5.47
CA ILE A 259 -6.11 -3.99 5.72
C ILE A 259 -5.29 -4.79 4.70
N GLY A 260 -4.72 -5.91 5.13
CA GLY A 260 -4.06 -6.86 4.22
C GLY A 260 -2.55 -7.01 4.44
N HIS A 261 -2.04 -6.73 5.66
CA HIS A 261 -0.70 -7.15 6.07
C HIS A 261 -0.64 -8.65 6.28
N ASP A 262 -1.57 -9.15 7.08
CA ASP A 262 -1.64 -10.57 7.40
C ASP A 262 -2.35 -11.35 6.28
N ALA A 263 -1.79 -12.51 5.92
CA ALA A 263 -2.37 -13.37 4.89
C ALA A 263 -3.77 -13.87 5.23
N THR A 264 -4.16 -13.88 6.51
CA THR A 264 -5.51 -14.27 6.94
C THR A 264 -6.58 -13.25 6.55
N ALA A 265 -6.22 -11.97 6.37
CA ALA A 265 -7.14 -10.94 5.88
C ALA A 265 -7.72 -11.31 4.50
N TRP A 266 -6.90 -11.89 3.63
CA TRP A 266 -7.30 -12.31 2.29
C TRP A 266 -8.30 -13.47 2.26
N LYS A 267 -8.47 -14.18 3.39
CA LYS A 267 -9.47 -15.25 3.57
C LYS A 267 -10.78 -14.74 4.17
N GLN A 268 -10.84 -13.46 4.60
CA GLN A 268 -12.04 -12.87 5.17
C GLN A 268 -13.05 -12.54 4.07
N PRO A 269 -14.29 -13.08 4.14
CA PRO A 269 -15.32 -12.80 3.13
C PRO A 269 -15.63 -11.30 2.97
N ALA A 270 -15.59 -10.55 4.09
CA ALA A 270 -15.82 -9.11 4.09
C ALA A 270 -14.75 -8.37 3.28
N PHE A 271 -13.47 -8.75 3.43
CA PHE A 271 -12.37 -8.13 2.70
C PHE A 271 -12.38 -8.48 1.20
N THR A 272 -12.59 -9.76 0.88
CA THR A 272 -12.68 -10.19 -0.52
C THR A 272 -13.88 -9.57 -1.24
N GLN A 273 -15.04 -9.45 -0.55
CA GLN A 273 -16.22 -8.77 -1.10
C GLN A 273 -15.96 -7.27 -1.31
N LEU A 274 -15.28 -6.60 -0.38
CA LEU A 274 -14.87 -5.21 -0.53
C LEU A 274 -14.03 -5.03 -1.79
N LEU A 275 -12.98 -5.83 -1.97
CA LEU A 275 -12.12 -5.75 -3.16
C LEU A 275 -12.88 -6.05 -4.45
N GLU A 276 -13.78 -7.03 -4.44
CA GLU A 276 -14.63 -7.36 -5.59
C GLU A 276 -15.54 -6.19 -5.97
N ASN A 277 -16.15 -5.54 -4.98
CA ASN A 277 -16.99 -4.35 -5.20
C ASN A 277 -16.18 -3.21 -5.83
N GLU A 278 -14.99 -2.94 -5.27
CA GLU A 278 -14.10 -1.87 -5.75
C GLU A 278 -13.61 -2.11 -7.18
N ILE A 279 -13.26 -3.36 -7.52
CA ILE A 279 -12.81 -3.68 -8.89
C ILE A 279 -13.98 -3.60 -9.88
N ASN A 280 -15.17 -4.05 -9.50
CA ASN A 280 -16.36 -4.02 -10.34
C ASN A 280 -17.00 -2.64 -10.48
N MET A 281 -16.69 -1.72 -9.57
CA MET A 281 -17.22 -0.37 -9.67
C MET A 281 -16.75 0.28 -10.97
N HIS A 282 -17.69 0.68 -11.81
CA HIS A 282 -17.37 1.48 -12.99
C HIS A 282 -16.93 2.88 -12.55
N ALA A 283 -15.79 3.36 -13.06
CA ALA A 283 -15.46 4.78 -12.91
C ALA A 283 -16.67 5.59 -13.38
N ARG A 284 -17.19 6.48 -12.52
CA ARG A 284 -18.35 7.30 -12.89
C ARG A 284 -17.93 8.28 -13.98
N PRO A 285 -18.79 8.48 -14.98
CA PRO A 285 -18.54 9.48 -16.00
C PRO A 285 -18.43 10.89 -15.42
#